data_98f19a2cb07cf4bdfb5e0c56ae2e51ef
#
_entry.id   98f19a2cb07cf4bdfb5e0c56ae2e51ef
#
_cell.length_a   1.000
_cell.length_b   1.000
_cell.length_c   1.000
_cell.angle_alpha   90.00
_cell.angle_beta   90.00
_cell.angle_gamma   90.00
#
_symmetry.space_group_name_H-M   'P 1'
#
loop_
_entity.id
_entity.type
_entity.pdbx_description
1 polymer ?
#
loop_
_entity_poly.entity_id
_entity_poly.type
_entity_poly.pdbx_seq_one_letter_code
_entity_poly.pdbx_strand_id
1 'polypeptide(L)'
;MPNVPLIQAALGQAVTDGVFPGAVLAVRHGGAAIDVFTAGRLSADEAARAVLPATVYDLASLTKPLSTVTAVALLIQAGRCQLHDRVESILPELAGSPIGTASIWHFLTHSSGLPGWRGYYERVSPNAAIPATEEDRRRAREAVLRMIRDEALIYERGARSLYSDLGFLLLGMIVERCSGVPLQEFFRDQIASLAGTSQLGFVPTEWADNFLQCARRRGSDVAPTEHDTWRGRLLCGEVHDENAASLGGVAGHAGLFGTAEAVLTVTGAWLEAYHRRPSVLDALLVKEFTCRQTVVPGSSWALGWDTPSPPSSAGRFLSEASFGHLGYTGTSVWIDPLHELEIVLLSNRVHPTRKNERIKAFRPLIHELVYREYVGDS
;
A
#
# COMPACT_ATOMS: atom_id res chain seq x y z
N MET A 1 24.85 -19.15 -0.93
CA MET A 1 23.83 -18.87 -1.94
C MET A 1 22.49 -19.30 -1.38
N PRO A 2 21.42 -18.52 -1.55
CA PRO A 2 20.11 -18.88 -1.01
C PRO A 2 19.61 -20.22 -1.57
N ASN A 3 18.93 -20.98 -0.73
CA ASN A 3 18.31 -22.25 -1.14
C ASN A 3 16.98 -21.98 -1.86
N VAL A 4 17.08 -21.44 -3.06
CA VAL A 4 15.96 -21.13 -3.96
C VAL A 4 14.86 -22.21 -4.01
N PRO A 5 15.18 -23.54 -4.04
CA PRO A 5 14.18 -24.60 -4.00
C PRO A 5 13.26 -24.57 -2.79
N LEU A 6 13.71 -24.18 -1.59
CA LEU A 6 12.87 -24.14 -0.39
C LEU A 6 11.81 -23.02 -0.48
N ILE A 7 12.20 -21.84 -0.94
CA ILE A 7 11.28 -20.71 -1.14
C ILE A 7 10.22 -21.08 -2.18
N GLN A 8 10.67 -21.65 -3.32
CA GLN A 8 9.76 -22.08 -4.39
C GLN A 8 8.79 -23.17 -3.92
N ALA A 9 9.27 -24.14 -3.13
CA ALA A 9 8.43 -25.19 -2.55
C ALA A 9 7.38 -24.62 -1.57
N ALA A 10 7.78 -23.65 -0.72
CA ALA A 10 6.87 -23.01 0.24
C ALA A 10 5.74 -22.24 -0.48
N LEU A 11 6.05 -21.53 -1.57
CA LEU A 11 5.04 -20.86 -2.38
C LEU A 11 4.11 -21.86 -3.07
N GLY A 12 4.64 -22.94 -3.63
CA GLY A 12 3.84 -24.01 -4.24
C GLY A 12 2.92 -24.69 -3.25
N GLN A 13 3.40 -24.97 -2.04
CA GLN A 13 2.60 -25.53 -0.96
C GLN A 13 1.47 -24.58 -0.53
N ALA A 14 1.76 -23.27 -0.45
CA ALA A 14 0.74 -22.28 -0.13
C ALA A 14 -0.41 -22.23 -1.15
N VAL A 15 -0.12 -22.43 -2.44
CA VAL A 15 -1.16 -22.57 -3.47
C VAL A 15 -1.99 -23.85 -3.22
N THR A 16 -1.33 -24.99 -2.95
CA THR A 16 -2.00 -26.27 -2.65
C THR A 16 -2.88 -26.15 -1.41
N ASP A 17 -2.42 -25.46 -0.37
CA ASP A 17 -3.17 -25.23 0.87
C ASP A 17 -4.28 -24.18 0.71
N GLY A 18 -4.41 -23.57 -0.48
CA GLY A 18 -5.42 -22.58 -0.79
C GLY A 18 -5.21 -21.25 -0.05
N VAL A 19 -3.99 -20.87 0.23
CA VAL A 19 -3.65 -19.54 0.80
C VAL A 19 -4.00 -18.44 -0.20
N PHE A 20 -3.68 -18.68 -1.45
CA PHE A 20 -3.98 -17.81 -2.60
C PHE A 20 -3.99 -18.64 -3.90
N PRO A 21 -4.66 -18.19 -4.97
CA PRO A 21 -4.57 -18.83 -6.29
C PRO A 21 -3.18 -18.77 -6.89
N GLY A 22 -2.50 -17.63 -6.70
CA GLY A 22 -1.15 -17.42 -7.16
C GLY A 22 -0.47 -16.24 -6.50
N ALA A 23 0.86 -16.22 -6.58
CA ALA A 23 1.69 -15.18 -5.96
C ALA A 23 2.99 -14.95 -6.72
N VAL A 24 3.52 -13.76 -6.55
CA VAL A 24 4.90 -13.37 -6.89
C VAL A 24 5.60 -12.94 -5.60
N LEU A 25 6.75 -13.52 -5.33
CA LEU A 25 7.68 -13.08 -4.28
C LEU A 25 8.92 -12.53 -4.95
N ALA A 26 9.28 -11.29 -4.65
CA ALA A 26 10.53 -10.68 -5.09
C ALA A 26 11.39 -10.33 -3.88
N VAL A 27 12.68 -10.64 -3.97
CA VAL A 27 13.67 -10.43 -2.91
C VAL A 27 14.87 -9.70 -3.49
N ARG A 28 15.34 -8.68 -2.79
CA ARG A 28 16.63 -8.02 -3.06
C ARG A 28 17.44 -7.99 -1.78
N HIS A 29 18.72 -8.37 -1.87
CA HIS A 29 19.63 -8.44 -0.72
C HIS A 29 21.01 -7.89 -1.10
N GLY A 30 21.56 -6.97 -0.26
CA GLY A 30 22.92 -6.44 -0.41
C GLY A 30 23.18 -5.74 -1.74
N GLY A 31 22.18 -5.09 -2.37
CA GLY A 31 22.33 -4.44 -3.68
C GLY A 31 22.47 -5.40 -4.87
N ALA A 32 22.27 -6.72 -4.66
CA ALA A 32 22.30 -7.72 -5.72
C ALA A 32 21.11 -7.61 -6.68
N ALA A 33 21.12 -8.42 -7.74
CA ALA A 33 19.99 -8.60 -8.65
C ALA A 33 18.75 -9.09 -7.86
N ILE A 34 17.57 -8.72 -8.35
CA ILE A 34 16.30 -9.14 -7.76
C ILE A 34 16.04 -10.61 -8.11
N ASP A 35 15.84 -11.46 -7.11
CA ASP A 35 15.33 -12.81 -7.27
C ASP A 35 13.80 -12.79 -7.27
N VAL A 36 13.18 -13.42 -8.28
CA VAL A 36 11.73 -13.47 -8.43
C VAL A 36 11.23 -14.91 -8.46
N PHE A 37 10.31 -15.22 -7.56
CA PHE A 37 9.66 -16.53 -7.45
C PHE A 37 8.17 -16.39 -7.78
N THR A 38 7.62 -17.34 -8.52
CA THR A 38 6.20 -17.34 -8.87
C THR A 38 5.59 -18.69 -8.55
N ALA A 39 4.32 -18.68 -8.11
CA ALA A 39 3.56 -19.90 -7.89
C ALA A 39 2.09 -19.72 -8.28
N GLY A 40 1.47 -20.81 -8.72
CA GLY A 40 0.04 -20.86 -8.99
C GLY A 40 -0.40 -20.17 -10.27
N ARG A 41 -1.67 -19.79 -10.28
CA ARG A 41 -2.39 -19.25 -11.42
C ARG A 41 -3.08 -17.93 -11.04
N LEU A 42 -3.56 -17.20 -12.05
CA LEU A 42 -4.25 -15.92 -11.86
C LEU A 42 -5.56 -16.05 -11.08
N SER A 43 -6.21 -17.19 -11.19
CA SER A 43 -7.45 -17.53 -10.47
C SER A 43 -7.46 -19.00 -10.01
N ALA A 44 -8.46 -19.38 -9.24
CA ALA A 44 -8.66 -20.75 -8.80
C ALA A 44 -9.12 -21.71 -9.92
N ASP A 45 -9.40 -21.21 -11.12
CA ASP A 45 -9.74 -22.01 -12.28
C ASP A 45 -8.49 -22.73 -12.81
N GLU A 46 -8.58 -24.04 -13.03
CA GLU A 46 -7.48 -24.84 -13.59
C GLU A 46 -7.08 -24.41 -15.01
N ALA A 47 -7.99 -23.81 -15.77
CA ALA A 47 -7.72 -23.25 -17.09
C ALA A 47 -7.07 -21.84 -17.03
N ALA A 48 -7.00 -21.22 -15.86
CA ALA A 48 -6.39 -19.90 -15.71
C ALA A 48 -4.90 -19.92 -16.07
N ARG A 49 -4.42 -18.81 -16.61
CA ARG A 49 -2.99 -18.66 -16.94
C ARG A 49 -2.13 -18.70 -15.68
N ALA A 50 -0.91 -19.23 -15.82
CA ALA A 50 0.08 -19.22 -14.74
C ALA A 50 0.46 -17.79 -14.36
N VAL A 51 0.80 -17.58 -13.08
CA VAL A 51 1.43 -16.35 -12.61
C VAL A 51 2.82 -16.20 -13.21
N LEU A 52 3.14 -15.02 -13.70
CA LEU A 52 4.44 -14.65 -14.27
C LEU A 52 5.12 -13.59 -13.37
N PRO A 53 6.46 -13.43 -13.44
CA PRO A 53 7.17 -12.37 -12.72
C PRO A 53 6.55 -10.97 -12.94
N ALA A 54 6.11 -10.69 -14.16
CA ALA A 54 5.49 -9.43 -14.55
C ALA A 54 3.98 -9.35 -14.27
N THR A 55 3.39 -10.32 -13.54
CA THR A 55 1.97 -10.25 -13.16
C THR A 55 1.72 -9.03 -12.29
N VAL A 56 0.69 -8.26 -12.65
CA VAL A 56 0.28 -7.05 -11.95
C VAL A 56 -0.80 -7.39 -10.92
N TYR A 57 -0.68 -6.81 -9.75
CA TYR A 57 -1.62 -6.98 -8.65
C TYR A 57 -2.20 -5.65 -8.19
N ASP A 58 -3.44 -5.68 -7.67
CA ASP A 58 -3.95 -4.63 -6.81
C ASP A 58 -3.17 -4.64 -5.49
N LEU A 59 -2.42 -3.58 -5.22
CA LEU A 59 -1.54 -3.46 -4.08
C LEU A 59 -2.27 -3.12 -2.78
N ALA A 60 -3.55 -2.77 -2.87
CA ALA A 60 -4.39 -2.38 -1.72
C ALA A 60 -3.67 -1.34 -0.84
N SER A 61 -3.58 -1.61 0.45
CA SER A 61 -2.98 -0.68 1.42
C SER A 61 -1.46 -0.46 1.28
N LEU A 62 -0.75 -1.19 0.42
CA LEU A 62 0.62 -0.80 0.05
C LEU A 62 0.64 0.56 -0.68
N THR A 63 -0.50 1.01 -1.20
CA THR A 63 -0.70 2.38 -1.69
C THR A 63 -0.29 3.42 -0.66
N LYS A 64 -0.56 3.16 0.64
CA LYS A 64 -0.24 4.09 1.73
C LYS A 64 1.25 4.44 1.77
N PRO A 65 2.16 3.47 2.01
CA PRO A 65 3.58 3.80 2.07
C PRO A 65 4.18 4.14 0.70
N LEU A 66 3.83 3.39 -0.35
CA LEU A 66 4.45 3.56 -1.66
C LEU A 66 4.06 4.87 -2.36
N SER A 67 2.83 5.34 -2.17
CA SER A 67 2.34 6.59 -2.78
C SER A 67 2.24 7.71 -1.76
N THR A 68 1.31 7.60 -0.82
CA THR A 68 0.89 8.72 0.01
C THR A 68 1.97 9.16 0.99
N VAL A 69 2.62 8.22 1.69
CA VAL A 69 3.73 8.52 2.62
C VAL A 69 4.93 9.08 1.86
N THR A 70 5.29 8.45 0.73
CA THR A 70 6.38 8.94 -0.12
C THR A 70 6.08 10.34 -0.65
N ALA A 71 4.84 10.62 -1.07
CA ALA A 71 4.42 11.94 -1.51
C ALA A 71 4.50 12.98 -0.38
N VAL A 72 4.02 12.65 0.82
CA VAL A 72 4.11 13.52 2.00
C VAL A 72 5.58 13.80 2.34
N ALA A 73 6.45 12.80 2.32
CA ALA A 73 7.89 12.98 2.56
C ALA A 73 8.52 13.94 1.55
N LEU A 74 8.23 13.77 0.25
CA LEU A 74 8.72 14.68 -0.80
C LEU A 74 8.18 16.11 -0.65
N LEU A 75 6.92 16.27 -0.24
CA LEU A 75 6.33 17.60 0.01
C LEU A 75 6.95 18.29 1.23
N ILE A 76 7.25 17.54 2.29
CA ILE A 76 7.97 18.07 3.46
C ILE A 76 9.38 18.47 3.06
N GLN A 77 10.09 17.63 2.32
CA GLN A 77 11.43 17.92 1.78
C GLN A 77 11.43 19.19 0.89
N ALA A 78 10.36 19.40 0.13
CA ALA A 78 10.17 20.61 -0.68
C ALA A 78 9.65 21.82 0.10
N GLY A 79 9.46 21.73 1.41
CA GLY A 79 8.93 22.81 2.26
C GLY A 79 7.48 23.20 1.98
N ARG A 80 6.68 22.30 1.38
CA ARG A 80 5.29 22.56 1.02
C ARG A 80 4.31 22.25 2.16
N CYS A 81 4.71 21.44 3.13
CA CYS A 81 4.00 21.17 4.38
C CYS A 81 5.00 20.67 5.45
N GLN A 82 4.53 20.55 6.70
CA GLN A 82 5.31 20.05 7.83
C GLN A 82 4.53 18.94 8.55
N LEU A 83 5.23 18.02 9.21
CA LEU A 83 4.62 16.90 9.97
C LEU A 83 3.56 17.36 10.98
N HIS A 84 3.79 18.49 11.61
CA HIS A 84 2.94 19.03 12.68
C HIS A 84 1.95 20.10 12.21
N ASP A 85 1.86 20.35 10.90
CA ASP A 85 0.82 21.22 10.35
C ASP A 85 -0.56 20.67 10.71
N ARG A 86 -1.42 21.54 11.22
CA ARG A 86 -2.81 21.19 11.47
C ARG A 86 -3.53 20.99 10.16
N VAL A 87 -4.34 19.95 10.08
CA VAL A 87 -5.01 19.62 8.83
C VAL A 87 -5.96 20.74 8.37
N GLU A 88 -6.58 21.47 9.28
CA GLU A 88 -7.44 22.63 8.96
C GLU A 88 -6.69 23.80 8.30
N SER A 89 -5.37 23.90 8.48
CA SER A 89 -4.58 24.92 7.78
C SER A 89 -4.35 24.58 6.31
N ILE A 90 -4.43 23.31 5.95
CA ILE A 90 -4.25 22.82 4.58
C ILE A 90 -5.60 22.55 3.92
N LEU A 91 -6.53 21.98 4.67
CA LEU A 91 -7.91 21.68 4.27
C LEU A 91 -8.87 22.54 5.13
N PRO A 92 -9.08 23.81 4.79
CA PRO A 92 -9.92 24.73 5.60
C PRO A 92 -11.37 24.29 5.72
N GLU A 93 -11.83 23.37 4.85
CA GLU A 93 -13.12 22.72 4.94
C GLU A 93 -13.31 21.94 6.26
N LEU A 94 -12.21 21.57 6.92
CA LEU A 94 -12.20 20.87 8.21
C LEU A 94 -12.12 21.81 9.42
N ALA A 95 -12.06 23.11 9.21
CA ALA A 95 -12.00 24.07 10.31
C ALA A 95 -13.21 23.95 11.25
N GLY A 96 -12.91 23.94 12.56
CA GLY A 96 -13.94 23.80 13.58
C GLY A 96 -14.52 22.38 13.74
N SER A 97 -14.05 21.40 12.99
CA SER A 97 -14.43 20.00 13.17
C SER A 97 -13.55 19.29 14.20
N PRO A 98 -14.00 18.15 14.79
CA PRO A 98 -13.20 17.38 15.73
C PRO A 98 -11.83 16.97 15.19
N ILE A 99 -11.73 16.72 13.86
CA ILE A 99 -10.50 16.30 13.21
C ILE A 99 -9.62 17.46 12.73
N GLY A 100 -10.16 18.67 12.58
CA GLY A 100 -9.46 19.83 12.00
C GLY A 100 -8.12 20.15 12.66
N THR A 101 -8.04 19.99 13.99
CA THR A 101 -6.83 20.25 14.77
C THR A 101 -5.84 19.07 14.82
N ALA A 102 -6.13 17.94 14.15
CA ALA A 102 -5.15 16.88 13.96
C ALA A 102 -4.01 17.37 13.04
N SER A 103 -2.84 16.76 13.15
CA SER A 103 -1.71 17.04 12.27
C SER A 103 -1.47 15.87 11.31
N ILE A 104 -0.67 16.11 10.27
CA ILE A 104 -0.17 15.08 9.35
C ILE A 104 0.43 13.92 10.14
N TRP A 105 1.21 14.20 11.19
CA TRP A 105 1.80 13.19 12.07
C TRP A 105 0.76 12.22 12.67
N HIS A 106 -0.40 12.74 13.12
CA HIS A 106 -1.44 11.89 13.71
C HIS A 106 -2.06 10.91 12.70
N PHE A 107 -2.14 11.29 11.43
CA PHE A 107 -2.62 10.38 10.39
C PHE A 107 -1.57 9.34 10.02
N LEU A 108 -0.30 9.74 9.89
CA LEU A 108 0.80 8.83 9.60
C LEU A 108 1.01 7.79 10.71
N THR A 109 0.76 8.14 11.97
CA THR A 109 0.86 7.24 13.13
C THR A 109 -0.45 6.51 13.46
N HIS A 110 -1.49 6.71 12.66
CA HIS A 110 -2.83 6.16 12.93
C HIS A 110 -3.38 6.53 14.32
N SER A 111 -3.03 7.70 14.84
CA SER A 111 -3.39 8.16 16.19
C SER A 111 -4.35 9.36 16.21
N SER A 112 -5.01 9.63 15.10
CA SER A 112 -5.86 10.81 14.91
C SER A 112 -7.17 10.82 15.72
N GLY A 113 -7.59 9.67 16.24
CA GLY A 113 -8.90 9.50 16.88
C GLY A 113 -10.03 9.09 15.92
N LEU A 114 -9.77 9.13 14.60
CA LEU A 114 -10.75 8.68 13.61
C LEU A 114 -11.01 7.17 13.72
N PRO A 115 -12.21 6.71 13.33
CA PRO A 115 -12.48 5.29 13.13
C PRO A 115 -11.55 4.69 12.06
N GLY A 116 -11.36 3.36 12.12
CA GLY A 116 -10.53 2.64 11.16
C GLY A 116 -11.08 2.70 9.74
N TRP A 117 -12.40 2.51 9.61
CA TRP A 117 -13.09 2.41 8.33
C TRP A 117 -14.55 2.83 8.42
N ARG A 118 -15.12 3.28 7.30
CA ARG A 118 -16.54 3.58 7.10
C ARG A 118 -16.92 3.25 5.66
N GLY A 119 -18.13 2.77 5.45
CA GLY A 119 -18.69 2.51 4.12
C GLY A 119 -19.20 3.79 3.44
N TYR A 120 -18.32 4.74 3.18
CA TYR A 120 -18.70 5.99 2.50
C TYR A 120 -19.18 5.76 1.07
N TYR A 121 -18.67 4.71 0.42
CA TYR A 121 -19.04 4.32 -0.94
C TYR A 121 -20.54 4.12 -1.12
N GLU A 122 -21.26 3.63 -0.10
CA GLU A 122 -22.70 3.43 -0.15
C GLU A 122 -23.49 4.73 -0.40
N ARG A 123 -22.94 5.83 0.14
CA ARG A 123 -23.55 7.17 0.03
C ARG A 123 -23.01 7.96 -1.17
N VAL A 124 -21.75 7.78 -1.51
CA VAL A 124 -21.07 8.49 -2.60
C VAL A 124 -21.44 7.90 -3.96
N SER A 125 -21.51 6.58 -4.03
CA SER A 125 -21.78 5.86 -5.28
C SER A 125 -22.94 4.86 -5.10
N PRO A 126 -24.15 5.33 -4.83
CA PRO A 126 -25.30 4.44 -4.70
C PRO A 126 -25.45 3.61 -5.98
N ASN A 127 -25.83 2.32 -5.81
CA ASN A 127 -25.95 1.37 -6.92
C ASN A 127 -24.64 1.17 -7.72
N ALA A 128 -23.48 1.33 -7.09
CA ALA A 128 -22.17 1.22 -7.71
C ALA A 128 -21.95 2.13 -8.93
N ALA A 129 -22.54 3.33 -8.91
CA ALA A 129 -22.31 4.36 -9.92
C ALA A 129 -20.91 4.99 -9.72
N ILE A 130 -19.88 4.36 -10.28
CA ILE A 130 -18.48 4.79 -10.13
C ILE A 130 -18.24 6.08 -10.92
N PRO A 131 -17.58 7.11 -10.34
CA PRO A 131 -17.25 8.34 -11.03
C PRO A 131 -16.40 8.10 -12.30
N ALA A 132 -16.87 8.59 -13.44
CA ALA A 132 -16.19 8.43 -14.73
C ALA A 132 -15.50 9.70 -15.21
N THR A 133 -15.91 10.89 -14.72
CA THR A 133 -15.31 12.17 -15.09
C THR A 133 -14.53 12.77 -13.92
N GLU A 134 -13.60 13.69 -14.21
CA GLU A 134 -12.87 14.40 -13.14
C GLU A 134 -13.82 15.23 -12.26
N GLU A 135 -14.86 15.80 -12.85
CA GLU A 135 -15.87 16.54 -12.09
C GLU A 135 -16.63 15.62 -11.10
N ASP A 136 -16.99 14.40 -11.52
CA ASP A 136 -17.65 13.44 -10.64
C ASP A 136 -16.70 12.99 -9.53
N ARG A 137 -15.42 12.75 -9.84
CA ARG A 137 -14.39 12.44 -8.84
C ARG A 137 -14.21 13.57 -7.83
N ARG A 138 -14.19 14.82 -8.30
CA ARG A 138 -14.10 15.98 -7.42
C ARG A 138 -15.29 16.05 -6.47
N ARG A 139 -16.52 15.86 -6.98
CA ARG A 139 -17.74 15.82 -6.16
C ARG A 139 -17.71 14.68 -5.14
N ALA A 140 -17.23 13.51 -5.54
CA ALA A 140 -17.06 12.36 -4.65
C ALA A 140 -16.06 12.66 -3.51
N ARG A 141 -14.89 13.24 -3.84
CA ARG A 141 -13.89 13.67 -2.84
C ARG A 141 -14.47 14.69 -1.85
N GLU A 142 -15.18 15.69 -2.35
CA GLU A 142 -15.85 16.70 -1.49
C GLU A 142 -16.92 16.07 -0.59
N ALA A 143 -17.65 15.07 -1.07
CA ALA A 143 -18.64 14.35 -0.26
C ALA A 143 -17.97 13.54 0.84
N VAL A 144 -16.89 12.81 0.54
CA VAL A 144 -16.09 12.07 1.52
C VAL A 144 -15.48 13.02 2.55
N LEU A 145 -14.92 14.15 2.11
CA LEU A 145 -14.34 15.15 3.01
C LEU A 145 -15.39 15.69 4.01
N ARG A 146 -16.60 16.00 3.54
CA ARG A 146 -17.71 16.39 4.44
C ARG A 146 -18.08 15.29 5.43
N MET A 147 -18.14 14.03 4.99
CA MET A 147 -18.44 12.92 5.89
C MET A 147 -17.36 12.71 6.95
N ILE A 148 -16.07 12.82 6.58
CA ILE A 148 -14.97 12.73 7.55
C ILE A 148 -14.98 13.93 8.51
N ARG A 149 -15.33 15.13 8.03
CA ARG A 149 -15.50 16.32 8.88
C ARG A 149 -16.49 16.09 10.01
N ASP A 150 -17.58 15.38 9.72
CA ASP A 150 -18.69 15.15 10.62
C ASP A 150 -18.49 13.88 11.50
N GLU A 151 -17.37 13.13 11.32
CA GLU A 151 -17.06 11.95 12.14
C GLU A 151 -16.72 12.34 13.58
N ALA A 152 -17.33 11.63 14.52
CA ALA A 152 -16.93 11.71 15.90
C ALA A 152 -15.59 10.98 16.11
N LEU A 153 -14.67 11.57 16.86
CA LEU A 153 -13.48 10.87 17.31
C LEU A 153 -13.89 9.76 18.29
N ILE A 154 -13.38 8.54 18.10
CA ILE A 154 -13.73 7.38 18.92
C ILE A 154 -12.75 7.16 20.09
N TYR A 155 -11.69 7.96 20.15
CA TYR A 155 -10.74 8.06 21.26
C TYR A 155 -10.01 9.41 21.19
N GLU A 156 -9.38 9.79 22.29
CA GLU A 156 -8.59 11.01 22.36
C GLU A 156 -7.35 10.90 21.46
N ARG A 157 -7.11 11.93 20.68
CA ARG A 157 -5.99 12.01 19.75
C ARG A 157 -4.66 11.76 20.43
N GLY A 158 -3.83 10.91 19.87
CA GLY A 158 -2.53 10.52 20.42
C GLY A 158 -2.60 9.50 21.55
N ALA A 159 -3.79 9.19 22.11
CA ALA A 159 -3.91 8.27 23.23
C ALA A 159 -3.64 6.80 22.84
N ARG A 160 -3.91 6.44 21.62
CA ARG A 160 -3.63 5.11 21.06
C ARG A 160 -3.53 5.17 19.54
N SER A 161 -3.03 4.09 18.94
CA SER A 161 -3.03 3.88 17.51
C SER A 161 -4.15 2.93 17.11
N LEU A 162 -4.91 3.33 16.08
CA LEU A 162 -5.92 2.50 15.42
C LEU A 162 -5.76 2.68 13.91
N TYR A 163 -5.35 1.62 13.22
CA TYR A 163 -5.24 1.64 11.76
C TYR A 163 -6.47 2.28 11.11
N SER A 164 -6.27 3.34 10.33
CA SER A 164 -7.37 4.13 9.79
C SER A 164 -7.14 4.46 8.30
N ASP A 165 -8.05 3.99 7.46
CA ASP A 165 -8.13 4.38 6.05
C ASP A 165 -8.61 5.84 5.91
N LEU A 166 -9.43 6.32 6.84
CA LEU A 166 -9.96 7.68 6.82
C LEU A 166 -8.85 8.73 6.93
N GLY A 167 -7.86 8.48 7.78
CA GLY A 167 -6.68 9.34 7.88
C GLY A 167 -5.90 9.41 6.58
N PHE A 168 -5.79 8.29 5.86
CA PHE A 168 -5.09 8.24 4.58
C PHE A 168 -5.92 8.79 3.41
N LEU A 169 -7.24 8.75 3.47
CA LEU A 169 -8.09 9.53 2.56
C LEU A 169 -7.78 11.03 2.68
N LEU A 170 -7.68 11.56 3.90
CA LEU A 170 -7.28 12.96 4.13
C LEU A 170 -5.85 13.24 3.69
N LEU A 171 -4.89 12.34 3.96
CA LEU A 171 -3.51 12.50 3.49
C LEU A 171 -3.42 12.57 1.97
N GLY A 172 -4.19 11.78 1.22
CA GLY A 172 -4.27 11.88 -0.23
C GLY A 172 -4.76 13.26 -0.68
N MET A 173 -5.81 13.80 -0.04
CA MET A 173 -6.32 15.15 -0.33
C MET A 173 -5.31 16.25 0.06
N ILE A 174 -4.55 16.05 1.14
CA ILE A 174 -3.46 16.95 1.53
C ILE A 174 -2.35 16.97 0.47
N VAL A 175 -1.97 15.79 -0.07
CA VAL A 175 -1.00 15.72 -1.17
C VAL A 175 -1.48 16.54 -2.37
N GLU A 176 -2.73 16.36 -2.80
CA GLU A 176 -3.30 17.12 -3.92
C GLU A 176 -3.31 18.64 -3.62
N ARG A 177 -3.70 19.03 -2.42
CA ARG A 177 -3.76 20.45 -2.01
C ARG A 177 -2.37 21.10 -1.95
N CYS A 178 -1.39 20.41 -1.40
CA CYS A 178 -0.03 20.93 -1.25
C CYS A 178 0.74 20.91 -2.58
N SER A 179 0.51 19.93 -3.44
CA SER A 179 1.18 19.82 -4.74
C SER A 179 0.53 20.68 -5.82
N GLY A 180 -0.76 20.83 -5.77
CA GLY A 180 -1.57 21.48 -6.81
C GLY A 180 -1.91 20.58 -7.99
N VAL A 181 -1.58 19.27 -7.91
CA VAL A 181 -1.87 18.29 -8.97
C VAL A 181 -2.59 17.05 -8.38
N PRO A 182 -3.37 16.31 -9.20
CA PRO A 182 -4.00 15.07 -8.75
C PRO A 182 -2.99 14.04 -8.24
N LEU A 183 -3.41 13.23 -7.25
CA LEU A 183 -2.54 12.25 -6.59
C LEU A 183 -1.89 11.26 -7.58
N GLN A 184 -2.62 10.77 -8.57
CA GLN A 184 -2.09 9.85 -9.58
C GLN A 184 -1.03 10.50 -10.47
N GLU A 185 -1.16 11.79 -10.76
CA GLU A 185 -0.16 12.54 -11.53
C GLU A 185 1.08 12.81 -10.69
N PHE A 186 0.90 13.24 -9.43
CA PHE A 186 2.03 13.40 -8.50
C PHE A 186 2.81 12.08 -8.35
N PHE A 187 2.10 10.97 -8.15
CA PHE A 187 2.74 9.67 -8.04
C PHE A 187 3.53 9.30 -9.31
N ARG A 188 2.92 9.43 -10.48
CA ARG A 188 3.56 9.13 -11.76
C ARG A 188 4.85 9.94 -11.97
N ASP A 189 4.77 11.25 -11.75
CA ASP A 189 5.82 12.17 -12.16
C ASP A 189 6.91 12.34 -11.08
N GLN A 190 6.54 12.30 -9.80
CA GLN A 190 7.45 12.57 -8.68
C GLN A 190 7.91 11.30 -7.94
N ILE A 191 7.29 10.14 -8.16
CA ILE A 191 7.66 8.89 -7.48
C ILE A 191 8.05 7.83 -8.50
N ALA A 192 7.11 7.36 -9.33
CA ALA A 192 7.35 6.25 -10.24
C ALA A 192 8.42 6.58 -11.30
N SER A 193 8.34 7.76 -11.91
CA SER A 193 9.32 8.20 -12.92
C SER A 193 10.72 8.37 -12.31
N LEU A 194 10.82 8.98 -11.14
CA LEU A 194 12.12 9.18 -10.45
C LEU A 194 12.70 7.87 -9.92
N ALA A 195 11.85 6.91 -9.52
CA ALA A 195 12.28 5.56 -9.17
C ALA A 195 12.61 4.69 -10.40
N GLY A 196 12.32 5.17 -11.62
CA GLY A 196 12.65 4.48 -12.86
C GLY A 196 11.70 3.35 -13.26
N THR A 197 10.44 3.37 -12.77
CA THR A 197 9.45 2.36 -13.11
C THR A 197 8.22 2.94 -13.82
N SER A 198 7.70 2.21 -14.80
CA SER A 198 6.41 2.47 -15.46
C SER A 198 5.39 1.35 -15.20
N GLN A 199 5.73 0.39 -14.32
CA GLN A 199 4.92 -0.79 -14.00
C GLN A 199 4.26 -0.68 -12.62
N LEU A 200 4.15 0.53 -12.10
CA LEU A 200 3.51 0.87 -10.84
C LEU A 200 2.74 2.18 -11.04
N GLY A 201 1.45 2.18 -10.70
CA GLY A 201 0.62 3.36 -10.86
C GLY A 201 -0.81 3.17 -10.41
N PHE A 202 -1.51 4.28 -10.27
CA PHE A 202 -2.96 4.25 -10.11
C PHE A 202 -3.64 3.86 -11.42
N VAL A 203 -4.76 3.15 -11.30
CA VAL A 203 -5.63 2.81 -12.42
C VAL A 203 -6.98 3.48 -12.17
N PRO A 204 -7.19 4.72 -12.68
CA PRO A 204 -8.51 5.33 -12.69
C PRO A 204 -9.52 4.39 -13.34
N THR A 205 -10.72 4.34 -12.80
CA THR A 205 -11.72 3.31 -13.18
C THR A 205 -12.07 3.37 -14.68
N GLU A 206 -12.11 4.56 -15.27
CA GLU A 206 -12.36 4.74 -16.70
C GLU A 206 -11.24 4.19 -17.60
N TRP A 207 -10.05 3.89 -17.03
CA TRP A 207 -8.91 3.35 -17.78
C TRP A 207 -8.71 1.85 -17.59
N ALA A 208 -9.55 1.19 -16.79
CA ALA A 208 -9.39 -0.22 -16.44
C ALA A 208 -9.26 -1.12 -17.68
N ASP A 209 -10.12 -0.96 -18.68
CA ASP A 209 -10.05 -1.75 -19.91
C ASP A 209 -8.78 -1.48 -20.72
N ASN A 210 -8.38 -0.19 -20.84
CA ASN A 210 -7.15 0.19 -21.52
C ASN A 210 -5.92 -0.35 -20.77
N PHE A 211 -5.95 -0.31 -19.44
CA PHE A 211 -4.90 -0.86 -18.60
C PHE A 211 -4.73 -2.37 -18.81
N LEU A 212 -5.82 -3.14 -18.81
CA LEU A 212 -5.79 -4.57 -19.09
C LEU A 212 -5.24 -4.88 -20.48
N GLN A 213 -5.64 -4.10 -21.48
CA GLN A 213 -5.11 -4.27 -22.85
C GLN A 213 -3.62 -3.93 -22.94
N CYS A 214 -3.18 -2.88 -22.28
CA CYS A 214 -1.76 -2.48 -22.22
C CYS A 214 -0.90 -3.52 -21.50
N ALA A 215 -1.38 -4.09 -20.39
CA ALA A 215 -0.69 -5.15 -19.67
C ALA A 215 -0.49 -6.38 -20.60
N ARG A 216 -1.56 -6.82 -21.26
CA ARG A 216 -1.50 -7.95 -22.22
C ARG A 216 -0.54 -7.71 -23.39
N ARG A 217 -0.54 -6.51 -23.96
CA ARG A 217 0.39 -6.15 -25.04
C ARG A 217 1.85 -6.19 -24.61
N ARG A 218 2.13 -5.97 -23.34
CA ARG A 218 3.47 -6.07 -22.72
C ARG A 218 3.82 -7.49 -22.25
N GLY A 219 2.97 -8.49 -22.55
CA GLY A 219 3.17 -9.88 -22.12
C GLY A 219 2.92 -10.09 -20.63
N SER A 220 2.21 -9.18 -19.99
CA SER A 220 1.80 -9.24 -18.58
C SER A 220 0.32 -9.53 -18.45
N ASP A 221 -0.09 -9.95 -17.27
CA ASP A 221 -1.46 -10.16 -16.86
C ASP A 221 -1.75 -9.41 -15.57
N VAL A 222 -3.04 -9.09 -15.39
CA VAL A 222 -3.53 -8.52 -14.13
C VAL A 222 -4.26 -9.63 -13.36
N ALA A 223 -3.86 -9.86 -12.12
CA ALA A 223 -4.52 -10.83 -11.25
C ALA A 223 -5.89 -10.30 -10.83
N PRO A 224 -6.98 -11.08 -11.02
CA PRO A 224 -8.30 -10.68 -10.53
C PRO A 224 -8.32 -10.71 -9.00
N THR A 225 -9.20 -9.88 -8.41
CA THR A 225 -9.41 -9.87 -6.98
C THR A 225 -10.67 -10.63 -6.58
N GLU A 226 -11.78 -10.02 -6.31
CA GLU A 226 -12.96 -10.62 -5.72
C GLU A 226 -14.15 -10.63 -6.68
N HIS A 227 -15.05 -11.59 -6.52
CA HIS A 227 -16.44 -11.43 -6.97
C HIS A 227 -17.15 -10.45 -6.04
N ASP A 228 -17.08 -9.17 -6.40
CA ASP A 228 -17.61 -8.07 -5.60
C ASP A 228 -19.12 -8.05 -5.62
N THR A 229 -19.73 -8.11 -4.44
CA THR A 229 -21.19 -8.12 -4.30
C THR A 229 -21.81 -6.74 -4.53
N TRP A 230 -21.07 -5.66 -4.25
CA TRP A 230 -21.55 -4.29 -4.48
C TRP A 230 -21.58 -3.95 -5.98
N ARG A 231 -20.50 -4.27 -6.71
CA ARG A 231 -20.41 -4.04 -8.17
C ARG A 231 -21.00 -5.18 -9.00
N GLY A 232 -21.34 -6.34 -8.39
CA GLY A 232 -21.99 -7.47 -9.05
C GLY A 232 -21.13 -8.18 -10.09
N ARG A 233 -19.79 -8.08 -10.02
CA ARG A 233 -18.87 -8.69 -10.99
C ARG A 233 -17.53 -9.08 -10.40
N LEU A 234 -16.77 -9.90 -11.13
CA LEU A 234 -15.36 -10.16 -10.85
C LEU A 234 -14.55 -8.91 -11.15
N LEU A 235 -13.74 -8.47 -10.19
CA LEU A 235 -12.84 -7.32 -10.34
C LEU A 235 -11.51 -7.74 -10.93
N CYS A 236 -11.09 -7.07 -11.99
CA CYS A 236 -9.79 -7.26 -12.61
C CYS A 236 -9.34 -5.92 -13.24
N GLY A 237 -8.20 -5.38 -12.80
CA GLY A 237 -7.75 -4.06 -13.21
C GLY A 237 -8.55 -2.88 -12.63
N GLU A 238 -9.44 -3.19 -11.73
CA GLU A 238 -10.21 -2.23 -10.93
C GLU A 238 -9.84 -2.38 -9.46
N VAL A 239 -9.70 -1.27 -8.73
CA VAL A 239 -9.36 -1.29 -7.31
C VAL A 239 -10.38 -2.10 -6.51
N HIS A 240 -9.90 -2.98 -5.64
CA HIS A 240 -10.74 -3.82 -4.78
C HIS A 240 -11.49 -2.98 -3.74
N ASP A 241 -10.84 -2.00 -3.13
CA ASP A 241 -11.42 -1.14 -2.08
C ASP A 241 -12.60 -0.32 -2.61
N GLU A 242 -13.75 -0.44 -1.95
CA GLU A 242 -15.00 0.18 -2.36
C GLU A 242 -14.95 1.71 -2.22
N ASN A 243 -14.33 2.23 -1.15
CA ASN A 243 -14.21 3.67 -0.97
C ASN A 243 -13.29 4.28 -2.04
N ALA A 244 -12.15 3.63 -2.35
CA ALA A 244 -11.27 4.08 -3.43
C ALA A 244 -12.00 4.01 -4.80
N ALA A 245 -12.76 2.95 -5.05
CA ALA A 245 -13.58 2.83 -6.26
C ALA A 245 -14.61 3.96 -6.37
N SER A 246 -15.30 4.30 -5.27
CA SER A 246 -16.26 5.40 -5.23
C SER A 246 -15.63 6.78 -5.46
N LEU A 247 -14.31 6.87 -5.38
CA LEU A 247 -13.49 8.04 -5.72
C LEU A 247 -12.88 7.96 -7.14
N GLY A 248 -13.30 6.96 -7.94
CA GLY A 248 -12.80 6.76 -9.29
C GLY A 248 -11.49 5.99 -9.38
N GLY A 249 -11.15 5.18 -8.37
CA GLY A 249 -9.98 4.30 -8.36
C GLY A 249 -8.70 4.91 -7.79
N VAL A 250 -8.74 6.18 -7.38
CA VAL A 250 -7.58 6.91 -6.86
C VAL A 250 -7.85 7.44 -5.47
N ALA A 251 -7.14 6.92 -4.46
CA ALA A 251 -7.26 7.38 -3.08
C ALA A 251 -5.94 7.21 -2.32
N GLY A 252 -5.75 8.00 -1.26
CA GLY A 252 -4.51 7.96 -0.48
C GLY A 252 -4.29 6.64 0.28
N HIS A 253 -5.31 5.79 0.42
CA HIS A 253 -5.23 4.53 1.16
C HIS A 253 -5.20 3.28 0.26
N ALA A 254 -5.64 3.36 -1.00
CA ALA A 254 -5.73 2.26 -1.96
C ALA A 254 -5.81 2.78 -3.40
N GLY A 255 -5.56 1.90 -4.40
CA GLY A 255 -5.70 2.20 -5.83
C GLY A 255 -4.44 2.00 -6.66
N LEU A 256 -3.27 1.75 -6.03
CA LEU A 256 -2.07 1.37 -6.78
C LEU A 256 -2.15 -0.07 -7.29
N PHE A 257 -1.69 -0.24 -8.52
CA PHE A 257 -1.43 -1.52 -9.16
C PHE A 257 0.04 -1.60 -9.57
N GLY A 258 0.62 -2.79 -9.49
CA GLY A 258 2.01 -2.95 -9.90
C GLY A 258 2.54 -4.36 -9.85
N THR A 259 3.75 -4.54 -10.37
CA THR A 259 4.55 -5.76 -10.27
C THR A 259 5.42 -5.74 -9.02
N ALA A 260 5.89 -6.89 -8.57
CA ALA A 260 6.75 -6.98 -7.39
C ALA A 260 8.09 -6.24 -7.59
N GLU A 261 8.68 -6.33 -8.77
CA GLU A 261 9.91 -5.59 -9.10
C GLU A 261 9.70 -4.08 -9.07
N ALA A 262 8.55 -3.61 -9.56
CA ALA A 262 8.24 -2.18 -9.54
C ALA A 262 8.02 -1.64 -8.11
N VAL A 263 7.50 -2.46 -7.20
CA VAL A 263 7.46 -2.13 -5.78
C VAL A 263 8.87 -1.98 -5.22
N LEU A 264 9.80 -2.93 -5.53
CA LEU A 264 11.19 -2.86 -5.08
C LEU A 264 11.94 -1.64 -5.62
N THR A 265 11.55 -1.04 -6.73
CA THR A 265 12.18 0.21 -7.19
C THR A 265 11.85 1.39 -6.29
N VAL A 266 10.61 1.47 -5.81
CA VAL A 266 10.20 2.54 -4.88
C VAL A 266 10.78 2.31 -3.48
N THR A 267 10.70 1.08 -2.96
CA THR A 267 11.26 0.75 -1.63
C THR A 267 12.77 0.88 -1.59
N GLY A 268 13.44 0.59 -2.72
CA GLY A 268 14.87 0.82 -2.88
C GLY A 268 15.27 2.27 -2.68
N ALA A 269 14.46 3.24 -3.14
CA ALA A 269 14.74 4.64 -2.87
C ALA A 269 14.73 4.97 -1.37
N TRP A 270 13.86 4.31 -0.59
CA TRP A 270 13.86 4.41 0.87
C TRP A 270 15.11 3.77 1.49
N LEU A 271 15.48 2.57 1.04
CA LEU A 271 16.67 1.87 1.54
C LEU A 271 17.96 2.62 1.23
N GLU A 272 18.11 3.14 0.00
CA GLU A 272 19.27 3.94 -0.40
C GLU A 272 19.40 5.21 0.45
N ALA A 273 18.29 5.96 0.64
CA ALA A 273 18.29 7.12 1.51
C ALA A 273 18.58 6.76 2.98
N TYR A 274 18.05 5.63 3.48
CA TYR A 274 18.35 5.15 4.83
C TYR A 274 19.86 5.00 5.05
N HIS A 275 20.59 4.51 4.06
CA HIS A 275 22.05 4.36 4.07
C HIS A 275 22.81 5.60 3.62
N ARG A 276 22.14 6.74 3.40
CA ARG A 276 22.74 7.99 2.90
C ARG A 276 23.40 7.82 1.53
N ARG A 277 22.92 6.88 0.73
CA ARG A 277 23.27 6.71 -0.69
C ARG A 277 22.38 7.61 -1.56
N PRO A 278 22.77 7.89 -2.82
CA PRO A 278 21.97 8.73 -3.71
C PRO A 278 20.52 8.26 -3.83
N SER A 279 19.58 9.12 -3.52
CA SER A 279 18.15 8.87 -3.57
C SER A 279 17.37 10.16 -3.84
N VAL A 280 16.11 10.02 -4.26
CA VAL A 280 15.16 11.14 -4.38
C VAL A 280 14.67 11.62 -3.01
N LEU A 281 14.84 10.80 -1.97
CA LEU A 281 14.44 11.09 -0.60
C LEU A 281 15.64 11.56 0.24
N ASP A 282 15.41 12.51 1.14
CA ASP A 282 16.40 12.97 2.11
C ASP A 282 16.65 11.91 3.20
N ALA A 283 17.92 11.67 3.51
CA ALA A 283 18.34 10.62 4.43
C ALA A 283 17.88 10.86 5.88
N LEU A 284 17.86 12.10 6.35
CA LEU A 284 17.41 12.42 7.72
C LEU A 284 15.89 12.23 7.82
N LEU A 285 15.18 12.67 6.80
CA LEU A 285 13.74 12.51 6.73
C LEU A 285 13.35 11.03 6.68
N VAL A 286 14.06 10.20 5.89
CA VAL A 286 13.82 8.75 5.85
C VAL A 286 14.05 8.10 7.20
N LYS A 287 15.10 8.46 7.93
CA LYS A 287 15.35 7.97 9.30
C LYS A 287 14.18 8.31 10.24
N GLU A 288 13.64 9.52 10.16
CA GLU A 288 12.47 9.93 10.95
C GLU A 288 11.23 9.14 10.56
N PHE A 289 10.98 8.98 9.25
CA PHE A 289 9.79 8.30 8.74
C PHE A 289 9.77 6.79 9.01
N THR A 290 10.92 6.16 9.13
CA THR A 290 11.04 4.71 9.36
C THR A 290 11.27 4.35 10.82
N CYS A 291 11.49 5.33 11.70
CA CYS A 291 11.64 5.12 13.14
C CYS A 291 10.27 4.97 13.82
N ARG A 292 10.12 3.91 14.62
CA ARG A 292 8.89 3.70 15.43
C ARG A 292 8.59 4.90 16.30
N GLN A 293 7.34 5.36 16.26
CA GLN A 293 6.87 6.52 17.04
C GLN A 293 6.40 6.07 18.42
N THR A 294 7.30 6.10 19.40
CA THR A 294 7.06 5.61 20.77
C THR A 294 6.15 6.51 21.62
N VAL A 295 5.84 7.72 21.12
CA VAL A 295 4.95 8.68 21.80
C VAL A 295 3.53 8.11 21.97
N VAL A 296 3.08 7.26 21.03
CA VAL A 296 1.77 6.58 21.13
C VAL A 296 1.96 5.24 21.81
N PRO A 297 1.38 5.04 23.04
CA PRO A 297 1.60 3.83 23.80
C PRO A 297 1.19 2.55 23.04
N GLY A 298 2.06 1.55 23.04
CA GLY A 298 1.81 0.25 22.41
C GLY A 298 1.71 0.25 20.88
N SER A 299 2.02 1.37 20.23
CA SER A 299 2.02 1.47 18.77
C SER A 299 3.25 0.80 18.16
N SER A 300 3.04 0.08 17.05
CA SER A 300 4.14 -0.39 16.18
C SER A 300 4.43 0.57 15.02
N TRP A 301 3.67 1.63 14.87
CA TRP A 301 3.77 2.51 13.72
C TRP A 301 4.97 3.47 13.79
N ALA A 302 5.68 3.54 12.69
CA ALA A 302 6.49 4.67 12.29
C ALA A 302 5.58 5.69 11.55
N LEU A 303 6.11 6.53 10.67
CA LEU A 303 5.28 7.50 9.94
C LEU A 303 4.72 6.87 8.65
N GLY A 304 3.60 6.14 8.80
CA GLY A 304 2.90 5.44 7.73
C GLY A 304 3.54 4.11 7.29
N TRP A 305 4.60 3.69 7.97
CA TRP A 305 5.17 2.36 7.91
C TRP A 305 4.88 1.62 9.23
N ASP A 306 4.62 0.32 9.16
CA ASP A 306 4.60 -0.56 10.32
C ASP A 306 6.03 -1.01 10.66
N THR A 307 6.29 -1.37 11.92
CA THR A 307 7.57 -1.92 12.38
C THR A 307 7.33 -3.26 13.09
N PRO A 308 8.32 -4.19 13.12
CA PRO A 308 8.13 -5.49 13.74
C PRO A 308 7.62 -5.38 15.18
N SER A 309 6.51 -6.05 15.48
CA SER A 309 5.89 -6.09 16.82
C SER A 309 5.29 -7.45 17.09
N PRO A 310 5.57 -8.13 18.24
CA PRO A 310 5.03 -9.46 18.52
C PRO A 310 3.50 -9.45 18.77
N PRO A 311 2.71 -10.36 18.13
CA PRO A 311 3.10 -11.22 17.01
C PRO A 311 3.26 -10.41 15.72
N SER A 312 4.38 -10.58 15.01
CA SER A 312 4.72 -9.76 13.83
C SER A 312 4.38 -10.46 12.52
N SER A 313 3.76 -9.72 11.61
CA SER A 313 3.62 -10.17 10.21
C SER A 313 4.95 -10.18 9.45
N ALA A 314 5.98 -9.52 9.97
CA ALA A 314 7.36 -9.56 9.48
C ALA A 314 8.06 -10.90 9.76
N GLY A 315 7.51 -11.74 10.66
CA GLY A 315 8.21 -12.88 11.22
C GLY A 315 9.08 -12.49 12.42
N ARG A 316 9.98 -13.37 12.83
CA ARG A 316 10.77 -13.24 14.07
C ARG A 316 12.20 -12.73 13.86
N PHE A 317 12.68 -12.73 12.61
CA PHE A 317 14.11 -12.55 12.33
C PHE A 317 14.46 -11.17 11.76
N LEU A 318 13.50 -10.47 11.15
CA LEU A 318 13.77 -9.11 10.68
C LEU A 318 14.13 -8.20 11.85
N SER A 319 15.11 -7.35 11.66
CA SER A 319 15.63 -6.44 12.69
C SER A 319 14.58 -5.48 13.22
N GLU A 320 14.77 -4.94 14.42
CA GLU A 320 13.89 -3.91 14.99
C GLU A 320 13.89 -2.59 14.18
N ALA A 321 14.90 -2.38 13.35
CA ALA A 321 14.97 -1.25 12.43
C ALA A 321 14.14 -1.45 11.15
N SER A 322 13.60 -2.65 10.96
CA SER A 322 12.79 -2.97 9.78
C SER A 322 11.50 -2.19 9.75
N PHE A 323 11.04 -1.89 8.56
CA PHE A 323 9.77 -1.24 8.32
C PHE A 323 9.07 -1.88 7.12
N GLY A 324 7.75 -1.84 7.13
CA GLY A 324 6.96 -2.51 6.09
C GLY A 324 5.49 -2.16 6.14
N HIS A 325 4.70 -2.83 5.34
CA HIS A 325 3.25 -2.68 5.32
C HIS A 325 2.56 -3.89 4.69
N LEU A 326 1.29 -4.08 5.01
CA LEU A 326 0.46 -5.13 4.46
C LEU A 326 -0.62 -4.56 3.55
N GLY A 327 -1.02 -5.33 2.52
CA GLY A 327 -2.19 -5.05 1.70
C GLY A 327 -3.30 -6.07 1.91
N TYR A 328 -4.53 -5.60 1.89
CA TYR A 328 -5.72 -6.43 2.13
C TYR A 328 -5.88 -7.55 1.10
N THR A 329 -5.53 -7.30 -0.15
CA THR A 329 -5.59 -8.25 -1.26
C THR A 329 -4.65 -9.45 -1.12
N GLY A 330 -3.71 -9.40 -0.17
CA GLY A 330 -2.73 -10.48 0.10
C GLY A 330 -1.29 -10.04 -0.13
N THR A 331 -1.06 -8.75 -0.32
CA THR A 331 0.25 -8.17 -0.57
C THR A 331 0.97 -7.80 0.72
N SER A 332 2.30 -7.79 0.71
CA SER A 332 3.14 -7.28 1.79
C SER A 332 4.48 -6.78 1.26
N VAL A 333 5.06 -5.84 1.97
CA VAL A 333 6.44 -5.37 1.77
C VAL A 333 7.11 -5.23 3.12
N TRP A 334 8.33 -5.72 3.24
CA TRP A 334 9.21 -5.53 4.40
C TRP A 334 10.61 -5.18 3.94
N ILE A 335 11.22 -4.21 4.59
CA ILE A 335 12.57 -3.72 4.34
C ILE A 335 13.34 -3.84 5.65
N ASP A 336 14.40 -4.60 5.66
CA ASP A 336 15.35 -4.68 6.78
C ASP A 336 16.62 -3.93 6.41
N PRO A 337 16.77 -2.68 6.88
CA PRO A 337 17.92 -1.89 6.49
C PRO A 337 19.24 -2.35 7.12
N LEU A 338 19.21 -3.09 8.23
CA LEU A 338 20.45 -3.58 8.84
C LEU A 338 21.07 -4.75 8.05
N HIS A 339 20.23 -5.51 7.35
CA HIS A 339 20.65 -6.62 6.51
C HIS A 339 20.54 -6.28 5.01
N GLU A 340 20.21 -5.05 4.65
CA GLU A 340 19.95 -4.64 3.26
C GLU A 340 19.01 -5.62 2.53
N LEU A 341 17.98 -6.09 3.23
CA LEU A 341 17.02 -7.07 2.72
C LEU A 341 15.66 -6.43 2.45
N GLU A 342 15.15 -6.62 1.24
CA GLU A 342 13.81 -6.20 0.84
C GLU A 342 13.02 -7.41 0.37
N ILE A 343 11.79 -7.56 0.88
CA ILE A 343 10.89 -8.68 0.60
C ILE A 343 9.55 -8.12 0.15
N VAL A 344 9.12 -8.45 -1.05
CA VAL A 344 7.81 -8.09 -1.60
C VAL A 344 7.06 -9.37 -1.95
N LEU A 345 5.92 -9.60 -1.29
CA LEU A 345 4.97 -10.65 -1.64
C LEU A 345 3.73 -10.02 -2.24
N LEU A 346 3.39 -10.37 -3.47
CA LEU A 346 2.13 -9.99 -4.11
C LEU A 346 1.28 -11.24 -4.34
N SER A 347 0.04 -11.21 -3.91
CA SER A 347 -0.93 -12.28 -4.15
C SER A 347 -2.35 -11.72 -4.26
N ASN A 348 -3.25 -12.51 -4.79
CA ASN A 348 -4.67 -12.20 -4.83
C ASN A 348 -5.48 -13.13 -3.91
N ARG A 349 -5.09 -13.23 -2.62
CA ARG A 349 -5.75 -14.10 -1.64
C ARG A 349 -7.26 -13.85 -1.51
N VAL A 350 -7.71 -12.64 -1.88
CA VAL A 350 -9.14 -12.27 -1.88
C VAL A 350 -9.92 -12.88 -3.04
N HIS A 351 -9.25 -13.56 -3.98
CA HIS A 351 -9.93 -14.27 -5.07
C HIS A 351 -10.31 -15.71 -4.64
N PRO A 352 -11.51 -16.16 -4.89
CA PRO A 352 -12.67 -15.41 -5.41
C PRO A 352 -13.44 -14.65 -4.34
N THR A 353 -13.03 -14.74 -3.05
CA THR A 353 -13.69 -14.10 -1.91
C THR A 353 -12.72 -13.66 -0.84
N ARG A 354 -12.98 -12.47 -0.24
CA ARG A 354 -12.21 -11.89 0.87
C ARG A 354 -12.26 -12.71 2.17
N LYS A 355 -13.12 -13.71 2.27
CA LYS A 355 -13.27 -14.56 3.47
C LYS A 355 -12.05 -15.44 3.75
N ASN A 356 -11.16 -15.63 2.77
CA ASN A 356 -9.93 -16.38 2.95
C ASN A 356 -8.91 -15.57 3.76
N GLU A 357 -8.58 -16.00 4.98
CA GLU A 357 -7.63 -15.33 5.87
C GLU A 357 -6.31 -16.08 6.08
N ARG A 358 -6.08 -17.19 5.37
CA ARG A 358 -4.88 -18.03 5.53
C ARG A 358 -3.57 -17.27 5.30
N ILE A 359 -3.60 -16.21 4.51
CA ILE A 359 -2.46 -15.31 4.28
C ILE A 359 -1.88 -14.74 5.57
N LYS A 360 -2.69 -14.55 6.62
CA LYS A 360 -2.23 -14.01 7.90
C LYS A 360 -1.19 -14.90 8.58
N ALA A 361 -1.36 -16.22 8.47
CA ALA A 361 -0.40 -17.19 8.98
C ALA A 361 0.79 -17.40 8.03
N PHE A 362 0.57 -17.28 6.72
CA PHE A 362 1.61 -17.52 5.72
C PHE A 362 2.67 -16.41 5.66
N ARG A 363 2.28 -15.14 5.78
CA ARG A 363 3.23 -14.01 5.67
C ARG A 363 4.44 -14.13 6.61
N PRO A 364 4.26 -14.30 7.94
CA PRO A 364 5.43 -14.44 8.81
C PRO A 364 6.32 -15.63 8.44
N LEU A 365 5.73 -16.74 8.02
CA LEU A 365 6.50 -17.95 7.65
C LEU A 365 7.39 -17.72 6.42
N ILE A 366 6.85 -17.10 5.38
CA ILE A 366 7.62 -16.84 4.15
C ILE A 366 8.69 -15.78 4.39
N HIS A 367 8.40 -14.74 5.19
CA HIS A 367 9.41 -13.73 5.52
C HIS A 367 10.56 -14.33 6.37
N GLU A 368 10.24 -15.19 7.33
CA GLU A 368 11.24 -15.92 8.12
C GLU A 368 12.11 -16.84 7.24
N LEU A 369 11.49 -17.54 6.29
CA LEU A 369 12.20 -18.40 5.35
C LEU A 369 13.16 -17.59 4.46
N VAL A 370 12.67 -16.47 3.91
CA VAL A 370 13.51 -15.58 3.10
C VAL A 370 14.69 -15.05 3.91
N TYR A 371 14.45 -14.60 5.15
CA TYR A 371 15.54 -14.11 6.00
C TYR A 371 16.62 -15.18 6.20
N ARG A 372 16.23 -16.41 6.57
CA ARG A 372 17.19 -17.52 6.76
C ARG A 372 17.99 -17.84 5.52
N GLU A 373 17.35 -17.85 4.36
CA GLU A 373 17.99 -18.19 3.11
C GLU A 373 18.96 -17.10 2.59
N TYR A 374 18.69 -15.83 2.86
CA TYR A 374 19.49 -14.72 2.36
C TYR A 374 20.48 -14.16 3.38
N VAL A 375 20.12 -14.14 4.66
CA VAL A 375 20.94 -13.57 5.74
C VAL A 375 21.62 -14.68 6.57
N GLY A 376 20.91 -15.78 6.78
CA GLY A 376 21.38 -16.91 7.58
C GLY A 376 20.63 -17.08 8.91
N ASP A 377 20.89 -18.22 9.58
CA ASP A 377 20.40 -18.44 10.93
C ASP A 377 21.25 -17.59 11.90
N SER A 378 20.65 -16.62 12.55
CA SER A 378 21.27 -15.78 13.59
C SER A 378 21.24 -16.47 14.95
#